data_f81fc245a0396aca234dcbd65f7f426f
#
_entry.id   f81fc245a0396aca234dcbd65f7f426f
#
_cell.length_a   1.000
_cell.length_b   1.000
_cell.length_c   1.000
_cell.angle_alpha   90.00
_cell.angle_beta   90.00
_cell.angle_gamma   90.00
#
_symmetry.space_group_name_H-M   'P 1'
#
loop_
_entity.id
_entity.type
_entity.pdbx_description
1 polymer ?
#
loop_
_entity_poly.entity_id
_entity_poly.type
_entity_poly.pdbx_seq_one_letter_code
_entity_poly.pdbx_strand_id
1 'polypeptide(L)'
;DEYSRVREILFEYIVHSTWIVNGNIIQLNHSQPSGNPLTTLINCMYNMFIFRYVYLVTLDKEGLMPTLRDYRQHVAGVYYGDDSIISISHAMLDIFNQMTIAQRMEETGHVYTDETKSGATRTHKRLDEVTFLKRSFKNVGGKINAALDVDTITEMVMWKRKGLTDQEAVQQTSSHAGFEAYLHGKDFYEWFTKQVNGKLDSLGLNSGIATYAEYEKLECRFLSTFTSDTDIMAHLTGR
;
A
#
# COMPACT_ATOMS: atom_id res chain seq x y z
N ASP A 1 12.23 1.70 31.05
CA ASP A 1 10.88 2.05 31.53
C ASP A 1 10.19 0.82 32.15
N GLU A 2 9.02 1.01 32.74
CA GLU A 2 8.24 -0.04 33.44
C GLU A 2 7.92 -1.27 32.55
N TYR A 3 7.76 -1.06 31.24
CA TYR A 3 7.39 -2.12 30.28
C TYR A 3 8.58 -2.71 29.51
N SER A 4 9.82 -2.35 29.85
CA SER A 4 11.02 -2.81 29.13
C SER A 4 11.09 -4.34 29.06
N ARG A 5 10.87 -5.00 30.19
CA ARG A 5 10.90 -6.47 30.27
C ARG A 5 9.78 -7.13 29.47
N VAL A 6 8.60 -6.52 29.44
CA VAL A 6 7.46 -7.04 28.65
C VAL A 6 7.78 -6.96 27.15
N ARG A 7 8.32 -5.83 26.67
CA ARG A 7 8.72 -5.68 25.26
C ARG A 7 9.82 -6.68 24.86
N GLU A 8 10.79 -6.89 25.71
CA GLU A 8 11.86 -7.87 25.50
C GLU A 8 11.28 -9.28 25.32
N ILE A 9 10.41 -9.72 26.24
CA ILE A 9 9.75 -11.02 26.16
C ILE A 9 8.92 -11.15 24.89
N LEU A 10 8.11 -10.14 24.55
CA LEU A 10 7.28 -10.17 23.34
C LEU A 10 8.14 -10.22 22.07
N PHE A 11 9.27 -9.52 22.05
CA PHE A 11 10.19 -9.55 20.92
C PHE A 11 10.88 -10.92 20.78
N GLU A 12 11.31 -11.53 21.88
CA GLU A 12 11.85 -12.89 21.88
C GLU A 12 10.85 -13.92 21.32
N TYR A 13 9.56 -13.81 21.66
CA TYR A 13 8.52 -14.68 21.11
C TYR A 13 8.27 -14.47 19.61
N ILE A 14 8.55 -13.28 19.09
CA ILE A 14 8.48 -13.02 17.64
C ILE A 14 9.67 -13.68 16.94
N VAL A 15 10.88 -13.41 17.42
CA VAL A 15 12.13 -13.87 16.79
C VAL A 15 12.28 -15.39 16.88
N HIS A 16 11.88 -15.99 18.01
CA HIS A 16 11.95 -17.43 18.28
C HIS A 16 10.57 -18.08 18.26
N SER A 17 9.81 -17.82 17.20
CA SER A 17 8.43 -18.30 17.10
C SER A 17 8.35 -19.83 17.03
N THR A 18 7.35 -20.40 17.73
CA THR A 18 7.07 -21.83 17.71
C THR A 18 5.88 -22.13 16.82
N TRP A 19 6.03 -23.07 15.91
CA TRP A 19 5.06 -23.44 14.90
C TRP A 19 4.64 -24.90 15.04
N ILE A 20 3.39 -25.19 14.70
CA ILE A 20 2.90 -26.57 14.56
C ILE A 20 2.74 -26.85 13.08
N VAL A 21 3.56 -27.75 12.53
CA VAL A 21 3.53 -28.14 11.13
C VAL A 21 3.36 -29.65 11.03
N ASN A 22 2.26 -30.12 10.48
CA ASN A 22 1.94 -31.54 10.32
C ASN A 22 2.05 -32.35 11.65
N GLY A 23 1.61 -31.73 12.77
CA GLY A 23 1.65 -32.34 14.11
C GLY A 23 3.01 -32.28 14.81
N ASN A 24 4.04 -31.75 14.17
CA ASN A 24 5.37 -31.53 14.76
C ASN A 24 5.49 -30.09 15.28
N ILE A 25 6.14 -29.93 16.42
CA ILE A 25 6.48 -28.61 16.98
C ILE A 25 7.86 -28.22 16.47
N ILE A 26 7.93 -27.09 15.75
CA ILE A 26 9.17 -26.55 15.21
C ILE A 26 9.39 -25.17 15.81
N GLN A 27 10.56 -24.91 16.36
CA GLN A 27 10.98 -23.58 16.78
C GLN A 27 11.83 -22.97 15.66
N LEU A 28 11.41 -21.81 15.17
CA LEU A 28 12.18 -21.02 14.22
C LEU A 28 13.05 -20.02 14.99
N ASN A 29 14.30 -19.89 14.58
CA ASN A 29 15.21 -18.88 15.08
C ASN A 29 15.35 -17.77 14.01
N HIS A 30 15.32 -16.52 14.43
CA HIS A 30 15.47 -15.37 13.54
C HIS A 30 14.38 -15.29 12.45
N SER A 31 13.11 -15.46 12.85
CA SER A 31 11.99 -15.40 11.93
C SER A 31 11.03 -14.25 12.27
N GLN A 32 10.27 -13.81 11.29
CA GLN A 32 9.15 -12.91 11.45
C GLN A 32 7.87 -13.65 11.05
N PRO A 33 7.05 -14.14 12.01
CA PRO A 33 5.85 -14.90 11.69
C PRO A 33 4.81 -14.01 11.03
N SER A 34 4.20 -14.51 9.95
CA SER A 34 3.03 -13.88 9.34
C SER A 34 1.84 -13.90 10.31
N GLY A 35 1.05 -12.82 10.32
CA GLY A 35 -0.10 -12.69 11.23
C GLY A 35 0.20 -12.07 12.60
N ASN A 36 1.46 -11.80 12.93
CA ASN A 36 1.80 -10.99 14.09
C ASN A 36 1.41 -9.52 13.84
N PRO A 37 0.84 -8.80 14.83
CA PRO A 37 0.46 -7.38 14.65
C PRO A 37 1.61 -6.46 14.23
N LEU A 38 2.85 -6.80 14.54
CA LEU A 38 4.04 -6.02 14.18
C LEU A 38 4.62 -6.40 12.81
N THR A 39 4.13 -7.45 12.14
CA THR A 39 4.70 -7.93 10.87
C THR A 39 4.81 -6.84 9.82
N THR A 40 3.72 -6.13 9.55
CA THR A 40 3.72 -5.04 8.56
C THR A 40 4.68 -3.94 8.94
N LEU A 41 4.69 -3.52 10.21
CA LEU A 41 5.58 -2.47 10.71
C LEU A 41 7.06 -2.85 10.56
N ILE A 42 7.43 -4.05 11.01
CA ILE A 42 8.81 -4.54 10.92
C ILE A 42 9.26 -4.66 9.47
N ASN A 43 8.41 -5.20 8.59
CA ASN A 43 8.72 -5.31 7.16
C ASN A 43 8.83 -3.94 6.48
N CYS A 44 7.97 -2.96 6.82
CA CYS A 44 8.12 -1.58 6.34
C CYS A 44 9.46 -0.99 6.77
N MET A 45 9.84 -1.14 8.05
CA MET A 45 11.12 -0.65 8.54
C MET A 45 12.30 -1.33 7.83
N TYR A 46 12.21 -2.64 7.64
CA TYR A 46 13.23 -3.41 6.92
C TYR A 46 13.41 -2.90 5.48
N ASN A 47 12.31 -2.73 4.74
CA ASN A 47 12.33 -2.15 3.40
C ASN A 47 12.93 -0.74 3.39
N MET A 48 12.55 0.11 4.34
CA MET A 48 13.14 1.44 4.48
C MET A 48 14.66 1.40 4.69
N PHE A 49 15.18 0.41 5.42
CA PHE A 49 16.61 0.24 5.63
C PHE A 49 17.31 -0.29 4.39
N ILE A 50 16.78 -1.34 3.76
CA ILE A 50 17.44 -1.98 2.62
C ILE A 50 17.55 -1.02 1.42
N PHE A 51 16.50 -0.21 1.13
CA PHE A 51 16.57 0.80 0.06
C PHE A 51 17.62 1.87 0.33
N ARG A 52 17.78 2.32 1.59
CA ARG A 52 18.84 3.26 1.97
C ARG A 52 20.22 2.64 1.84
N TYR A 53 20.37 1.42 2.29
CA TYR A 53 21.61 0.67 2.15
C TYR A 53 22.00 0.50 0.68
N VAL A 54 21.07 0.04 -0.14
CA VAL A 54 21.28 -0.14 -1.59
C VAL A 54 21.64 1.17 -2.28
N TYR A 55 21.02 2.28 -1.89
CA TYR A 55 21.40 3.61 -2.39
C TYR A 55 22.84 3.96 -2.06
N LEU A 56 23.23 3.83 -0.79
CA LEU A 56 24.59 4.15 -0.36
C LEU A 56 25.64 3.28 -1.08
N VAL A 57 25.39 1.97 -1.19
CA VAL A 57 26.30 1.05 -1.88
C VAL A 57 26.37 1.32 -3.38
N THR A 58 25.25 1.69 -4.02
CA THR A 58 25.24 2.02 -5.44
C THR A 58 26.11 3.23 -5.74
N LEU A 59 25.94 4.31 -4.98
CA LEU A 59 26.73 5.54 -5.20
C LEU A 59 28.20 5.37 -4.83
N ASP A 60 28.50 4.62 -3.77
CA ASP A 60 29.88 4.31 -3.37
C ASP A 60 30.63 3.56 -4.50
N LYS A 61 29.98 2.61 -5.15
CA LYS A 61 30.55 1.89 -6.32
C LYS A 61 30.80 2.78 -7.53
N GLU A 62 30.05 3.88 -7.67
CA GLU A 62 30.29 4.91 -8.70
C GLU A 62 31.35 5.94 -8.28
N GLY A 63 32.03 5.72 -7.16
CA GLY A 63 33.06 6.62 -6.64
C GLY A 63 32.51 7.90 -6.03
N LEU A 64 31.23 7.96 -5.72
CA LEU A 64 30.59 9.06 -5.01
C LEU A 64 30.67 8.83 -3.50
N MET A 65 30.52 9.89 -2.72
CA MET A 65 30.47 9.81 -1.25
C MET A 65 29.03 10.08 -0.75
N PRO A 66 28.15 9.10 -0.83
CA PRO A 66 26.72 9.30 -0.54
C PRO A 66 26.48 9.46 0.97
N THR A 67 25.44 10.23 1.29
CA THR A 67 24.94 10.36 2.65
C THR A 67 23.44 10.04 2.71
N LEU A 68 22.92 9.77 3.91
CA LEU A 68 21.47 9.64 4.12
C LEU A 68 20.71 10.94 3.87
N ARG A 69 21.41 12.09 3.91
CA ARG A 69 20.82 13.37 3.52
C ARG A 69 20.56 13.43 2.02
N ASP A 70 21.53 12.97 1.21
CA ASP A 70 21.37 12.91 -0.25
C ASP A 70 20.25 11.95 -0.63
N TYR A 71 20.15 10.79 0.05
CA TYR A 71 19.01 9.90 -0.13
C TYR A 71 17.67 10.64 0.04
N ARG A 72 17.50 11.41 1.13
CA ARG A 72 16.26 12.15 1.41
C ARG A 72 15.95 13.24 0.40
N GLN A 73 16.96 13.79 -0.28
CA GLN A 73 16.78 14.82 -1.31
C GLN A 73 16.35 14.22 -2.65
N HIS A 74 16.76 12.99 -2.94
CA HIS A 74 16.60 12.37 -4.24
C HIS A 74 15.61 11.21 -4.30
N VAL A 75 15.25 10.64 -3.16
CA VAL A 75 14.41 9.45 -3.08
C VAL A 75 13.27 9.65 -2.09
N ALA A 76 12.04 9.48 -2.56
CA ALA A 76 10.84 9.39 -1.73
C ALA A 76 10.22 8.01 -1.89
N GLY A 77 9.88 7.34 -0.78
CA GLY A 77 9.32 5.97 -0.81
C GLY A 77 8.15 5.80 0.12
N VAL A 78 7.18 5.03 -0.34
CA VAL A 78 6.06 4.53 0.46
C VAL A 78 6.19 3.00 0.55
N TYR A 79 6.04 2.45 1.75
CA TYR A 79 6.25 1.05 2.05
C TYR A 79 5.05 0.46 2.77
N TYR A 80 4.64 -0.73 2.38
CA TYR A 80 3.62 -1.51 3.07
C TYR A 80 4.02 -2.99 3.09
N GLY A 81 4.60 -3.43 4.21
CA GLY A 81 5.21 -4.75 4.27
C GLY A 81 6.40 -4.86 3.31
N ASP A 82 6.32 -5.79 2.39
CA ASP A 82 7.27 -6.02 1.30
C ASP A 82 6.99 -5.17 0.06
N ASP A 83 5.76 -4.66 -0.09
CA ASP A 83 5.41 -3.77 -1.20
C ASP A 83 6.03 -2.37 -1.01
N SER A 84 6.51 -1.80 -2.11
CA SER A 84 7.06 -0.44 -2.12
C SER A 84 6.79 0.30 -3.42
N ILE A 85 6.59 1.61 -3.31
CA ILE A 85 6.61 2.53 -4.44
C ILE A 85 7.65 3.61 -4.16
N ILE A 86 8.59 3.78 -5.07
CA ILE A 86 9.75 4.67 -4.90
C ILE A 86 9.77 5.69 -6.03
N SER A 87 9.84 6.95 -5.67
CA SER A 87 10.08 8.07 -6.59
C SER A 87 11.54 8.51 -6.50
N ILE A 88 12.18 8.64 -7.64
CA ILE A 88 13.59 9.00 -7.74
C ILE A 88 13.71 10.28 -8.58
N SER A 89 14.53 11.23 -8.13
CA SER A 89 14.75 12.47 -8.88
C SER A 89 15.47 12.19 -10.20
N HIS A 90 15.15 12.97 -11.23
CA HIS A 90 15.81 12.84 -12.55
C HIS A 90 17.34 12.89 -12.50
N ALA A 91 17.90 13.67 -11.56
CA ALA A 91 19.34 13.79 -11.38
C ALA A 91 20.03 12.47 -10.98
N MET A 92 19.28 11.51 -10.45
CA MET A 92 19.80 10.23 -9.96
C MET A 92 19.41 9.03 -10.81
N LEU A 93 18.52 9.19 -11.80
CA LEU A 93 17.97 8.07 -12.58
C LEU A 93 19.03 7.28 -13.36
N ASP A 94 20.12 7.89 -13.78
CA ASP A 94 21.18 7.20 -14.50
C ASP A 94 21.98 6.25 -13.60
N ILE A 95 22.08 6.57 -12.29
CA ILE A 95 22.88 5.84 -11.32
C ILE A 95 21.99 4.94 -10.46
N PHE A 96 20.88 5.50 -9.94
CA PHE A 96 19.99 4.81 -9.03
C PHE A 96 18.60 4.69 -9.68
N ASN A 97 18.28 3.49 -10.13
CA ASN A 97 17.07 3.18 -10.89
C ASN A 97 16.62 1.73 -10.64
N GLN A 98 15.50 1.32 -11.19
CA GLN A 98 14.93 -0.01 -10.95
C GLN A 98 15.92 -1.14 -11.25
N MET A 99 16.73 -1.04 -12.30
CA MET A 99 17.67 -2.09 -12.68
C MET A 99 18.87 -2.16 -11.73
N THR A 100 19.45 -1.00 -11.37
CA THR A 100 20.56 -0.96 -10.40
C THR A 100 20.10 -1.37 -9.01
N ILE A 101 18.88 -1.00 -8.60
CA ILE A 101 18.27 -1.46 -7.34
C ILE A 101 18.14 -2.98 -7.34
N ALA A 102 17.57 -3.59 -8.41
CA ALA A 102 17.42 -5.03 -8.51
C ALA A 102 18.76 -5.77 -8.39
N GLN A 103 19.78 -5.28 -9.11
CA GLN A 103 21.13 -5.85 -9.06
C GLN A 103 21.73 -5.78 -7.66
N ARG A 104 21.62 -4.64 -6.97
CA ARG A 104 22.17 -4.47 -5.62
C ARG A 104 21.39 -5.24 -4.55
N MET A 105 20.07 -5.38 -4.73
CA MET A 105 19.24 -6.25 -3.89
C MET A 105 19.69 -7.71 -3.99
N GLU A 106 19.94 -8.19 -5.22
CA GLU A 106 20.44 -9.55 -5.46
C GLU A 106 21.80 -9.81 -4.77
N GLU A 107 22.73 -8.84 -4.79
CA GLU A 107 24.00 -8.93 -4.08
C GLU A 107 23.84 -9.09 -2.56
N THR A 108 22.71 -8.65 -2.00
CA THR A 108 22.38 -8.81 -0.58
C THR A 108 21.52 -10.04 -0.29
N GLY A 109 21.28 -10.88 -1.29
CA GLY A 109 20.46 -12.08 -1.17
C GLY A 109 18.94 -11.83 -1.25
N HIS A 110 18.51 -10.64 -1.72
CA HIS A 110 17.10 -10.30 -1.88
C HIS A 110 16.69 -10.44 -3.35
N VAL A 111 15.47 -10.93 -3.56
CA VAL A 111 14.85 -10.95 -4.88
C VAL A 111 13.96 -9.72 -5.00
N TYR A 112 14.37 -8.78 -5.86
CA TYR A 112 13.57 -7.60 -6.18
C TYR A 112 12.77 -7.85 -7.47
N THR A 113 11.46 -7.72 -7.39
CA THR A 113 10.56 -7.87 -8.53
C THR A 113 9.71 -6.61 -8.72
N ASP A 114 9.30 -6.35 -9.96
CA ASP A 114 8.28 -5.35 -10.24
C ASP A 114 6.86 -5.87 -9.87
N GLU A 115 5.86 -5.03 -10.02
CA GLU A 115 4.46 -5.35 -9.73
C GLU A 115 3.91 -6.52 -10.57
N THR A 116 4.52 -6.83 -11.70
CA THR A 116 4.15 -7.96 -12.58
C THR A 116 4.90 -9.24 -12.25
N LYS A 117 5.86 -9.18 -11.31
CA LYS A 117 6.80 -10.27 -10.96
C LYS A 117 7.64 -10.78 -12.12
N SER A 118 7.79 -9.98 -13.17
CA SER A 118 8.59 -10.29 -14.36
C SER A 118 10.06 -9.89 -14.23
N GLY A 119 10.43 -9.27 -13.12
CA GLY A 119 11.76 -8.69 -12.87
C GLY A 119 11.91 -7.26 -13.39
N ALA A 120 13.03 -6.64 -13.05
CA ALA A 120 13.33 -5.27 -13.48
C ALA A 120 13.76 -5.26 -14.94
N THR A 121 12.89 -4.81 -15.83
CA THR A 121 13.13 -4.73 -17.28
C THR A 121 13.33 -3.29 -17.79
N ARG A 122 13.04 -2.29 -16.97
CA ARG A 122 13.15 -0.87 -17.29
C ARG A 122 13.90 -0.14 -16.18
N THR A 123 14.49 1.00 -16.52
CA THR A 123 15.16 1.86 -15.52
C THR A 123 14.13 2.54 -14.61
N HIS A 124 12.98 2.94 -15.14
CA HIS A 124 11.89 3.56 -14.39
C HIS A 124 10.55 3.39 -15.13
N LYS A 125 9.48 3.64 -14.41
CA LYS A 125 8.10 3.73 -14.93
C LYS A 125 7.50 5.06 -14.51
N ARG A 126 6.50 5.54 -15.26
CA ARG A 126 5.72 6.72 -14.86
C ARG A 126 4.69 6.31 -13.81
N LEU A 127 4.15 7.28 -13.08
CA LEU A 127 3.15 7.03 -12.05
C LEU A 127 1.88 6.33 -12.60
N ASP A 128 1.49 6.65 -13.82
CA ASP A 128 0.34 6.05 -14.50
C ASP A 128 0.59 4.63 -15.05
N GLU A 129 1.84 4.16 -15.00
CA GLU A 129 2.25 2.81 -15.44
C GLU A 129 2.47 1.84 -14.28
N VAL A 130 2.39 2.30 -13.02
CA VAL A 130 2.64 1.48 -11.83
C VAL A 130 1.37 1.18 -11.06
N THR A 131 1.38 0.06 -10.34
CA THR A 131 0.35 -0.27 -9.37
C THR A 131 0.96 -0.44 -7.97
N PHE A 132 0.19 -0.08 -6.94
CA PHE A 132 0.59 -0.27 -5.55
C PHE A 132 -0.62 -0.69 -4.73
N LEU A 133 -0.55 -1.82 -4.03
CA LEU A 133 -1.64 -2.40 -3.25
C LEU A 133 -2.93 -2.57 -4.07
N LYS A 134 -2.81 -3.10 -5.29
CA LYS A 134 -3.89 -3.24 -6.30
C LYS A 134 -4.53 -1.91 -6.73
N ARG A 135 -3.87 -0.78 -6.51
CA ARG A 135 -4.34 0.54 -6.94
C ARG A 135 -3.51 1.04 -8.09
N SER A 136 -4.17 1.57 -9.11
CA SER A 136 -3.57 2.30 -10.21
C SER A 136 -3.73 3.80 -10.01
N PHE A 137 -2.79 4.59 -10.53
CA PHE A 137 -2.82 6.05 -10.39
C PHE A 137 -3.36 6.67 -11.66
N LYS A 138 -4.50 7.35 -11.57
CA LYS A 138 -5.20 7.94 -12.71
C LYS A 138 -5.37 9.43 -12.51
N ASN A 139 -5.16 10.21 -13.57
CA ASN A 139 -5.50 11.63 -13.57
C ASN A 139 -6.98 11.78 -13.96
N VAL A 140 -7.80 12.23 -13.03
CA VAL A 140 -9.22 12.50 -13.24
C VAL A 140 -9.46 13.97 -12.92
N GLY A 141 -9.75 14.77 -13.97
CA GLY A 141 -10.01 16.20 -13.81
C GLY A 141 -8.84 17.02 -13.26
N GLY A 142 -7.59 16.62 -13.53
CA GLY A 142 -6.38 17.28 -13.03
C GLY A 142 -5.89 16.77 -11.68
N LYS A 143 -6.59 15.82 -11.09
CA LYS A 143 -6.29 15.20 -9.80
C LYS A 143 -5.82 13.76 -9.98
N ILE A 144 -4.80 13.36 -9.24
CA ILE A 144 -4.32 11.97 -9.20
C ILE A 144 -5.15 11.18 -8.19
N ASN A 145 -5.92 10.23 -8.68
CA ASN A 145 -6.67 9.27 -7.87
C ASN A 145 -5.95 7.93 -7.83
N ALA A 146 -5.90 7.31 -6.65
CA ALA A 146 -5.38 5.95 -6.46
C ALA A 146 -6.56 4.96 -6.49
N ALA A 147 -7.08 4.68 -7.70
CA ALA A 147 -8.25 3.84 -7.89
C ALA A 147 -7.90 2.36 -7.73
N LEU A 148 -8.74 1.62 -6.97
CA LEU A 148 -8.60 0.18 -6.80
C LEU A 148 -8.87 -0.53 -8.14
N ASP A 149 -8.27 -1.70 -8.34
CA ASP A 149 -8.49 -2.53 -9.51
C ASP A 149 -9.98 -2.87 -9.72
N VAL A 150 -10.45 -2.80 -10.98
CA VAL A 150 -11.86 -2.96 -11.33
C VAL A 150 -12.40 -4.34 -10.96
N ASP A 151 -11.59 -5.39 -11.17
CA ASP A 151 -12.01 -6.76 -10.80
C ASP A 151 -12.21 -6.87 -9.29
N THR A 152 -11.32 -6.25 -8.51
CA THR A 152 -11.46 -6.20 -7.05
C THR A 152 -12.72 -5.43 -6.62
N ILE A 153 -13.05 -4.29 -7.28
CA ILE A 153 -14.27 -3.54 -6.99
C ILE A 153 -15.52 -4.37 -7.29
N THR A 154 -15.54 -5.09 -8.41
CA THR A 154 -16.67 -5.95 -8.79
C THR A 154 -16.80 -7.16 -7.88
N GLU A 155 -15.69 -7.73 -7.42
CA GLU A 155 -15.73 -8.81 -6.43
C GLU A 155 -16.23 -8.37 -5.06
N MET A 156 -15.96 -7.12 -4.62
CA MET A 156 -16.38 -6.62 -3.31
C MET A 156 -17.86 -6.78 -3.05
N VAL A 157 -18.70 -6.54 -4.06
CA VAL A 157 -20.17 -6.64 -3.93
C VAL A 157 -20.71 -8.07 -3.91
N MET A 158 -19.87 -9.08 -4.18
CA MET A 158 -20.22 -10.50 -4.18
C MET A 158 -20.05 -11.18 -2.82
N TRP A 159 -19.42 -10.50 -1.84
CA TRP A 159 -19.09 -11.09 -0.55
C TRP A 159 -19.95 -10.55 0.58
N LYS A 160 -20.38 -11.46 1.45
CA LYS A 160 -21.15 -11.16 2.66
C LYS A 160 -20.36 -11.58 3.92
N ARG A 161 -20.23 -10.68 4.89
CA ARG A 161 -19.70 -11.04 6.22
C ARG A 161 -20.72 -11.88 7.00
N LYS A 162 -20.24 -12.90 7.71
CA LYS A 162 -21.07 -13.69 8.62
C LYS A 162 -21.68 -12.79 9.71
N GLY A 163 -22.95 -13.03 10.04
CA GLY A 163 -23.66 -12.33 11.12
C GLY A 163 -24.38 -11.05 10.70
N LEU A 164 -24.26 -10.59 9.45
CA LEU A 164 -25.03 -9.47 8.92
C LEU A 164 -26.31 -9.96 8.22
N THR A 165 -27.36 -9.17 8.27
CA THR A 165 -28.53 -9.33 7.38
C THR A 165 -28.12 -9.03 5.94
N ASP A 166 -28.93 -9.45 4.96
CA ASP A 166 -28.61 -9.19 3.54
C ASP A 166 -28.56 -7.69 3.25
N GLN A 167 -29.49 -6.92 3.81
CA GLN A 167 -29.52 -5.47 3.64
C GLN A 167 -28.28 -4.78 4.23
N GLU A 168 -27.86 -5.13 5.43
CA GLU A 168 -26.66 -4.56 6.07
C GLU A 168 -25.40 -4.91 5.30
N ALA A 169 -25.26 -6.17 4.88
CA ALA A 169 -24.10 -6.62 4.10
C ALA A 169 -24.00 -5.88 2.76
N VAL A 170 -25.13 -5.78 2.04
CA VAL A 170 -25.22 -5.08 0.77
C VAL A 170 -24.89 -3.60 0.92
N GLN A 171 -25.47 -2.91 1.90
CA GLN A 171 -25.18 -1.50 2.13
C GLN A 171 -23.69 -1.26 2.42
N GLN A 172 -23.09 -2.08 3.28
CA GLN A 172 -21.68 -1.95 3.63
C GLN A 172 -20.77 -2.18 2.42
N THR A 173 -20.96 -3.28 1.69
CA THR A 173 -20.07 -3.64 0.57
C THR A 173 -20.27 -2.72 -0.63
N SER A 174 -21.52 -2.41 -1.00
CA SER A 174 -21.83 -1.55 -2.14
C SER A 174 -21.43 -0.10 -1.91
N SER A 175 -21.57 0.43 -0.69
CA SER A 175 -21.14 1.79 -0.35
C SER A 175 -19.62 1.93 -0.51
N HIS A 176 -18.84 0.94 -0.03
CA HIS A 176 -17.38 0.94 -0.21
C HIS A 176 -16.98 0.79 -1.69
N ALA A 177 -17.60 -0.16 -2.41
CA ALA A 177 -17.36 -0.35 -3.84
C ALA A 177 -17.76 0.89 -4.66
N GLY A 178 -18.84 1.58 -4.27
CA GLY A 178 -19.28 2.84 -4.90
C GLY A 178 -18.26 3.96 -4.74
N PHE A 179 -17.63 4.09 -3.56
CA PHE A 179 -16.54 5.04 -3.37
C PHE A 179 -15.31 4.69 -4.23
N GLU A 180 -14.93 3.43 -4.29
CA GLU A 180 -13.82 3.01 -5.17
C GLU A 180 -14.15 3.24 -6.64
N ALA A 181 -15.40 3.00 -7.06
CA ALA A 181 -15.84 3.30 -8.42
C ALA A 181 -15.80 4.80 -8.73
N TYR A 182 -16.12 5.67 -7.76
CA TYR A 182 -16.00 7.11 -7.88
C TYR A 182 -14.57 7.56 -8.24
N LEU A 183 -13.54 6.91 -7.66
CA LEU A 183 -12.14 7.23 -7.94
C LEU A 183 -11.70 6.94 -9.39
N HIS A 184 -12.45 6.12 -10.12
CA HIS A 184 -12.23 5.88 -11.56
C HIS A 184 -12.78 6.98 -12.46
N GLY A 185 -13.55 7.92 -11.93
CA GLY A 185 -14.21 8.98 -12.66
C GLY A 185 -15.69 8.70 -12.92
N LYS A 186 -16.37 9.75 -13.41
CA LYS A 186 -17.82 9.80 -13.47
C LYS A 186 -18.45 8.71 -14.35
N ASP A 187 -17.88 8.46 -15.52
CA ASP A 187 -18.43 7.50 -16.49
C ASP A 187 -18.44 6.08 -15.92
N PHE A 188 -17.32 5.66 -15.29
CA PHE A 188 -17.24 4.35 -14.66
C PHE A 188 -18.17 4.26 -13.45
N TYR A 189 -18.23 5.29 -12.62
CA TYR A 189 -19.12 5.36 -11.46
C TYR A 189 -20.59 5.20 -11.86
N GLU A 190 -21.06 5.94 -12.87
CA GLU A 190 -22.44 5.88 -13.35
C GLU A 190 -22.78 4.49 -13.92
N TRP A 191 -21.88 3.91 -14.71
CA TRP A 191 -22.03 2.56 -15.21
C TRP A 191 -22.12 1.55 -14.05
N PHE A 192 -21.18 1.57 -13.11
CA PHE A 192 -21.10 0.65 -11.97
C PHE A 192 -22.34 0.75 -11.09
N THR A 193 -22.74 1.96 -10.72
CA THR A 193 -23.91 2.21 -9.86
C THR A 193 -25.20 1.72 -10.52
N LYS A 194 -25.35 1.95 -11.82
CA LYS A 194 -26.50 1.45 -12.59
C LYS A 194 -26.57 -0.08 -12.56
N GLN A 195 -25.44 -0.78 -12.73
CA GLN A 195 -25.42 -2.24 -12.72
C GLN A 195 -25.78 -2.78 -11.31
N VAL A 196 -25.16 -2.23 -10.27
CA VAL A 196 -25.38 -2.66 -8.88
C VAL A 196 -26.82 -2.38 -8.45
N ASN A 197 -27.31 -1.16 -8.60
CA ASN A 197 -28.67 -0.79 -8.20
C ASN A 197 -29.71 -1.59 -8.98
N GLY A 198 -29.58 -1.73 -10.29
CA GLY A 198 -30.54 -2.51 -11.10
C GLY A 198 -30.64 -3.96 -10.67
N LYS A 199 -29.54 -4.58 -10.20
CA LYS A 199 -29.56 -5.93 -9.65
C LYS A 199 -30.19 -5.97 -8.26
N LEU A 200 -29.85 -5.03 -7.39
CA LEU A 200 -30.34 -4.98 -6.01
C LEU A 200 -31.84 -4.63 -5.94
N ASP A 201 -32.32 -3.73 -6.80
CA ASP A 201 -33.72 -3.39 -6.92
C ASP A 201 -34.57 -4.62 -7.24
N SER A 202 -34.07 -5.52 -8.11
CA SER A 202 -34.74 -6.79 -8.41
C SER A 202 -34.86 -7.75 -7.21
N LEU A 203 -34.04 -7.53 -6.18
CA LEU A 203 -34.01 -8.28 -4.93
C LEU A 203 -34.69 -7.55 -3.77
N GLY A 204 -35.22 -6.34 -3.99
CA GLY A 204 -35.81 -5.49 -2.94
C GLY A 204 -34.77 -4.94 -1.94
N LEU A 205 -33.51 -4.81 -2.35
CA LEU A 205 -32.40 -4.36 -1.50
C LEU A 205 -31.90 -2.98 -1.96
N ASN A 206 -31.44 -2.18 -1.01
CA ASN A 206 -30.85 -0.85 -1.27
C ASN A 206 -29.32 -0.90 -1.13
N SER A 207 -28.59 -0.42 -2.13
CA SER A 207 -27.12 -0.42 -2.15
C SER A 207 -26.49 0.52 -1.13
N GLY A 208 -27.15 1.62 -0.78
CA GLY A 208 -26.55 2.68 0.03
C GLY A 208 -25.38 3.42 -0.64
N ILE A 209 -25.21 3.28 -1.97
CA ILE A 209 -24.19 4.03 -2.72
C ILE A 209 -24.58 5.51 -2.71
N ALA A 210 -23.69 6.36 -2.22
CA ALA A 210 -23.87 7.81 -2.24
C ALA A 210 -23.78 8.35 -3.68
N THR A 211 -24.38 9.51 -3.94
CA THR A 211 -24.28 10.16 -5.26
C THR A 211 -22.84 10.62 -5.56
N TYR A 212 -22.51 10.79 -6.83
CA TYR A 212 -21.19 11.29 -7.25
C TYR A 212 -20.84 12.63 -6.57
N ALA A 213 -21.81 13.56 -6.49
CA ALA A 213 -21.62 14.85 -5.83
C ALA A 213 -21.42 14.76 -4.30
N GLU A 214 -21.97 13.74 -3.65
CA GLU A 214 -21.72 13.49 -2.23
C GLU A 214 -20.30 12.99 -1.99
N TYR A 215 -19.79 12.12 -2.86
CA TYR A 215 -18.39 11.68 -2.80
C TYR A 215 -17.42 12.84 -3.06
N GLU A 216 -17.69 13.72 -4.02
CA GLU A 216 -16.91 14.94 -4.24
C GLU A 216 -16.84 15.83 -2.99
N LYS A 217 -17.97 16.01 -2.31
CA LYS A 217 -18.02 16.78 -1.05
C LYS A 217 -17.22 16.13 0.08
N LEU A 218 -17.31 14.81 0.21
CA LEU A 218 -16.55 14.06 1.22
C LEU A 218 -15.04 14.20 0.99
N GLU A 219 -14.62 14.09 -0.26
CA GLU A 219 -13.23 14.22 -0.64
C GLU A 219 -12.70 15.63 -0.40
N CYS A 220 -13.45 16.66 -0.77
CA CYS A 220 -13.10 18.07 -0.48
C CYS A 220 -12.96 18.32 1.01
N ARG A 221 -13.82 17.74 1.85
CA ARG A 221 -13.71 17.85 3.31
C ARG A 221 -12.43 17.19 3.82
N PHE A 222 -12.12 16.01 3.35
CA PHE A 222 -10.89 15.30 3.75
C PHE A 222 -9.65 16.10 3.38
N LEU A 223 -9.55 16.60 2.15
CA LEU A 223 -8.42 17.42 1.71
C LEU A 223 -8.32 18.76 2.42
N SER A 224 -9.46 19.40 2.77
CA SER A 224 -9.47 20.65 3.53
C SER A 224 -9.06 20.50 5.00
N THR A 225 -9.08 19.27 5.52
CA THR A 225 -8.65 18.97 6.89
C THR A 225 -7.13 18.95 7.02
N PHE A 226 -6.41 18.73 5.91
CA PHE A 226 -4.95 18.66 5.88
C PHE A 226 -4.40 19.78 4.96
N THR A 227 -4.20 20.96 5.51
CA THR A 227 -3.71 22.14 4.76
C THR A 227 -2.19 22.23 4.69
N SER A 228 -1.47 21.47 5.56
CA SER A 228 -0.01 21.46 5.58
C SER A 228 0.52 20.11 6.13
N ASP A 229 1.80 19.83 5.88
CA ASP A 229 2.50 18.68 6.49
C ASP A 229 2.47 18.76 8.03
N THR A 230 2.43 19.97 8.59
CA THR A 230 2.33 20.20 10.02
C THR A 230 0.98 19.74 10.56
N ASP A 231 -0.12 20.01 9.83
CA ASP A 231 -1.47 19.60 10.24
C ASP A 231 -1.61 18.07 10.18
N ILE A 232 -1.03 17.43 9.14
CA ILE A 232 -0.98 15.97 9.01
C ILE A 232 -0.23 15.36 10.21
N MET A 233 0.93 15.91 10.54
CA MET A 233 1.74 15.44 11.68
C MET A 233 1.04 15.66 13.00
N ALA A 234 0.38 16.81 13.22
CA ALA A 234 -0.40 17.09 14.41
C ALA A 234 -1.56 16.09 14.58
N HIS A 235 -2.26 15.77 13.49
CA HIS A 235 -3.34 14.79 13.51
C HIS A 235 -2.85 13.38 13.84
N LEU A 236 -1.73 12.94 13.23
CA LEU A 236 -1.13 11.63 13.46
C LEU A 236 -0.48 11.47 14.83
N THR A 237 0.01 12.56 15.42
CA THR A 237 0.70 12.52 16.73
C THR A 237 -0.20 12.90 17.89
N GLY A 238 -1.42 13.35 17.63
CA GLY A 238 -2.39 13.78 18.66
C GLY A 238 -1.96 15.05 19.43
N ARG A 239 -1.12 15.89 18.83
CA ARG A 239 -0.60 17.13 19.40
C ARG A 239 -1.06 18.35 18.60
#